data_b572d9314f831d1c3b228455121c4ed8
#
_entry.id   b572d9314f831d1c3b228455121c4ed8
#
_cell.length_a   1.000
_cell.length_b   1.000
_cell.length_c   1.000
_cell.angle_alpha   90.00
_cell.angle_beta   90.00
_cell.angle_gamma   90.00
#
_symmetry.space_group_name_H-M   'P 1'
#
loop_
_entity.id
_entity.type
_entity.pdbx_description
1 polymer ?
#
loop_
_entity_poly.entity_id
_entity_poly.type
_entity_poly.pdbx_seq_one_letter_code
_entity_poly.pdbx_strand_id
1 'polypeptide(L)'
;MKYENKKLLMLIIGRADKVLRSKGTLIVEDTKYPHNIQKYLEKIEPYDDQKLQTLLYLNSLFTENGSLNPEDWFPIPHDKKAWIINIKDKKTGESVRIFRGIQTKVAEKFLNEKLSKFALAVLGINEPEHHKSIKKCLSCRSFSSCEYKIC
;
A
#
# COMPACT_ATOMS: atom_id res chain seq x y z
N MET A 1 10.34 -0.89 -32.02
CA MET A 1 9.52 0.22 -31.49
C MET A 1 10.32 0.94 -30.43
N LYS A 2 10.84 2.15 -30.69
CA LYS A 2 11.58 2.93 -29.69
C LYS A 2 10.55 3.61 -28.81
N TYR A 3 10.43 3.18 -27.55
CA TYR A 3 9.71 3.94 -26.52
C TYR A 3 10.59 5.12 -26.13
N GLU A 4 10.29 6.29 -26.64
CA GLU A 4 10.83 7.53 -26.10
C GLU A 4 10.38 7.66 -24.64
N ASN A 5 11.32 8.02 -23.75
CA ASN A 5 11.16 8.21 -22.31
C ASN A 5 10.05 9.23 -21.98
N LYS A 6 8.80 8.84 -22.10
CA LYS A 6 7.69 9.60 -21.52
C LYS A 6 7.74 9.37 -20.00
N LYS A 7 8.20 10.34 -19.24
CA LYS A 7 8.04 10.36 -17.79
C LYS A 7 6.54 10.33 -17.49
N LEU A 8 6.05 9.20 -16.98
CA LEU A 8 4.71 9.15 -16.43
C LEU A 8 4.78 9.83 -15.05
N LEU A 9 4.17 11.01 -14.93
CA LEU A 9 3.92 11.64 -13.64
C LEU A 9 2.59 11.09 -13.11
N MET A 10 2.68 10.22 -12.12
CA MET A 10 1.53 9.64 -11.44
C MET A 10 1.50 10.16 -10.00
N LEU A 11 0.41 10.83 -9.63
CA LEU A 11 0.18 11.27 -8.26
C LEU A 11 -0.63 10.21 -7.52
N ILE A 12 -0.03 9.60 -6.49
CA ILE A 12 -0.71 8.68 -5.59
C ILE A 12 -0.95 9.42 -4.27
N ILE A 13 -2.23 9.59 -3.92
CA ILE A 13 -2.64 10.26 -2.69
C ILE A 13 -3.19 9.22 -1.73
N GLY A 14 -2.81 9.34 -0.45
CA GLY A 14 -3.31 8.47 0.60
C GLY A 14 -3.21 9.15 1.96
N ARG A 15 -3.90 8.58 2.95
CA ARG A 15 -3.85 9.02 4.34
C ARG A 15 -3.29 7.91 5.21
N ALA A 16 -2.14 8.14 5.82
CA ALA A 16 -1.60 7.25 6.83
C ALA A 16 -2.36 7.44 8.15
N ASP A 17 -2.66 6.35 8.86
CA ASP A 17 -3.36 6.42 10.14
C ASP A 17 -2.49 7.10 11.20
N LYS A 18 -1.20 6.80 11.19
CA LYS A 18 -0.25 7.38 12.14
C LYS A 18 1.15 7.46 11.55
N VAL A 19 1.77 8.63 11.70
CA VAL A 19 3.15 8.87 11.31
C VAL A 19 3.91 9.36 12.53
N LEU A 20 4.99 8.70 12.85
CA LEU A 20 5.82 8.96 14.04
C LEU A 20 7.28 9.14 13.62
N ARG A 21 8.00 9.92 14.41
CA ARG A 21 9.46 10.00 14.35
C ARG A 21 10.03 9.69 15.73
N SER A 22 10.89 8.69 15.80
CA SER A 22 11.55 8.30 17.03
C SER A 22 13.02 7.97 16.76
N LYS A 23 13.93 8.65 17.46
CA LYS A 23 15.39 8.42 17.38
C LYS A 23 15.89 8.33 15.93
N GLY A 24 15.52 9.29 15.07
CA GLY A 24 15.91 9.32 13.66
C GLY A 24 15.16 8.32 12.76
N THR A 25 14.24 7.53 13.30
CA THR A 25 13.44 6.58 12.52
C THR A 25 12.07 7.18 12.21
N LEU A 26 11.72 7.22 10.92
CA LEU A 26 10.37 7.49 10.45
C LEU A 26 9.56 6.19 10.56
N ILE A 27 8.44 6.23 11.26
CA ILE A 27 7.57 5.08 11.46
C ILE A 27 6.18 5.42 10.93
N VAL A 28 5.68 4.59 10.03
CA VAL A 28 4.28 4.64 9.58
C VAL A 28 3.53 3.46 10.18
N GLU A 29 2.43 3.75 10.86
CA GLU A 29 1.50 2.73 11.37
C GLU A 29 0.20 2.81 10.59
N ASP A 30 -0.25 1.65 10.13
CA ASP A 30 -1.53 1.45 9.46
C ASP A 30 -2.37 0.46 10.29
N THR A 31 -3.58 0.85 10.65
CA THR A 31 -4.47 0.07 11.51
C THR A 31 -5.54 -0.60 10.67
N LYS A 32 -5.76 -1.88 10.86
CA LYS A 32 -6.75 -2.67 10.15
C LYS A 32 -7.75 -3.30 11.11
N TYR A 33 -9.03 -3.23 10.73
CA TYR A 33 -10.16 -3.83 11.46
C TYR A 33 -10.82 -4.93 10.61
N PRO A 34 -10.21 -6.10 10.46
CA PRO A 34 -10.75 -7.16 9.61
C PRO A 34 -12.01 -7.79 10.22
N HIS A 35 -12.92 -8.28 9.36
CA HIS A 35 -14.08 -9.04 9.82
C HIS A 35 -13.70 -10.43 10.40
N ASN A 36 -12.61 -11.01 9.90
CA ASN A 36 -12.12 -12.32 10.37
C ASN A 36 -10.70 -12.16 10.89
N ILE A 37 -10.58 -12.02 12.19
CA ILE A 37 -9.32 -11.87 12.93
C ILE A 37 -8.48 -13.16 12.88
N GLN A 38 -9.14 -14.33 12.94
CA GLN A 38 -8.44 -15.61 12.99
C GLN A 38 -7.43 -15.78 11.86
N LYS A 39 -7.76 -15.29 10.67
CA LYS A 39 -6.85 -15.33 9.52
C LYS A 39 -5.53 -14.58 9.73
N TYR A 40 -5.46 -13.65 10.69
CA TYR A 40 -4.26 -12.88 10.99
C TYR A 40 -3.44 -13.48 12.12
N LEU A 41 -4.07 -14.24 13.02
CA LEU A 41 -3.36 -14.83 14.17
C LEU A 41 -2.31 -15.85 13.72
N GLU A 42 -2.58 -16.60 12.67
CA GLU A 42 -1.71 -17.64 12.13
C GLU A 42 -0.66 -17.12 11.12
N LYS A 43 -0.80 -15.86 10.68
CA LYS A 43 0.12 -15.31 9.68
C LYS A 43 1.46 -14.90 10.30
N ILE A 44 2.53 -15.21 9.58
CA ILE A 44 3.89 -14.75 9.90
C ILE A 44 4.09 -13.33 9.35
N GLU A 45 3.57 -13.04 8.15
CA GLU A 45 3.69 -11.75 7.47
C GLU A 45 2.30 -11.15 7.16
N PRO A 46 2.20 -9.83 7.01
CA PRO A 46 0.96 -9.19 6.57
C PRO A 46 0.65 -9.54 5.11
N TYR A 47 -0.54 -9.19 4.65
CA TYR A 47 -0.88 -9.29 3.24
C TYR A 47 -0.07 -8.29 2.41
N ASP A 48 0.26 -8.65 1.16
CA ASP A 48 1.08 -7.84 0.25
C ASP A 48 0.50 -6.45 -0.01
N ASP A 49 -0.82 -6.33 -0.13
CA ASP A 49 -1.52 -5.06 -0.32
C ASP A 49 -1.36 -4.13 0.89
N GLN A 50 -1.41 -4.67 2.10
CA GLN A 50 -1.20 -3.90 3.33
C GLN A 50 0.26 -3.45 3.47
N LYS A 51 1.20 -4.34 3.15
CA LYS A 51 2.62 -4.03 3.13
C LYS A 51 2.93 -2.97 2.08
N LEU A 52 2.36 -3.11 0.87
CA LEU A 52 2.51 -2.12 -0.20
C LEU A 52 2.00 -0.75 0.23
N GLN A 53 0.84 -0.67 0.86
CA GLN A 53 0.26 0.58 1.34
C GLN A 53 1.18 1.28 2.35
N THR A 54 1.70 0.56 3.33
CA THR A 54 2.63 1.15 4.32
C THR A 54 3.95 1.59 3.70
N LEU A 55 4.49 0.84 2.73
CA LEU A 55 5.70 1.21 2.00
C LEU A 55 5.48 2.46 1.12
N LEU A 56 4.30 2.61 0.52
CA LEU A 56 3.94 3.83 -0.21
C LEU A 56 3.97 5.04 0.72
N TYR A 57 3.35 4.96 1.89
CA TYR A 57 3.36 6.05 2.85
C TYR A 57 4.78 6.39 3.35
N LEU A 58 5.63 5.39 3.59
CA LEU A 58 7.02 5.60 4.01
C LEU A 58 7.89 6.33 2.97
N ASN A 59 7.51 6.27 1.69
CA ASN A 59 8.24 6.87 0.59
C ASN A 59 7.53 8.09 0.00
N SER A 60 6.47 8.56 0.66
CA SER A 60 5.70 9.74 0.26
C SER A 60 6.26 11.02 0.88
N LEU A 61 5.89 12.15 0.29
CA LEU A 61 5.92 13.44 0.94
C LEU A 61 4.68 13.59 1.82
N PHE A 62 4.76 14.42 2.82
CA PHE A 62 3.71 14.64 3.79
C PHE A 62 3.22 16.09 3.75
N THR A 63 1.99 16.30 4.18
CA THR A 63 1.39 17.63 4.40
C THR A 63 0.60 17.61 5.70
N GLU A 64 0.61 18.69 6.44
CA GLU A 64 -0.09 18.78 7.73
C GLU A 64 -1.61 18.86 7.55
N ASN A 65 -2.07 19.55 6.49
CA ASN A 65 -3.48 19.89 6.30
C ASN A 65 -4.15 19.10 5.16
N GLY A 66 -3.50 18.06 4.61
CA GLY A 66 -4.02 17.31 3.47
C GLY A 66 -4.09 18.14 2.18
N SER A 67 -3.30 19.19 2.07
CA SER A 67 -3.23 20.03 0.86
C SER A 67 -2.82 19.22 -0.35
N LEU A 68 -3.46 19.49 -1.49
CA LEU A 68 -3.07 18.93 -2.79
C LEU A 68 -2.05 19.79 -3.53
N ASN A 69 -1.69 20.95 -2.97
CA ASN A 69 -0.66 21.81 -3.54
C ASN A 69 0.73 21.23 -3.25
N PRO A 70 1.55 20.90 -4.28
CA PRO A 70 2.90 20.37 -4.10
C PRO A 70 3.84 21.24 -3.26
N GLU A 71 3.62 22.53 -3.21
CA GLU A 71 4.43 23.47 -2.42
C GLU A 71 4.28 23.26 -0.91
N ASP A 72 3.16 22.66 -0.48
CA ASP A 72 2.89 22.33 0.92
C ASP A 72 3.44 20.96 1.32
N TRP A 73 4.08 20.23 0.40
CA TRP A 73 4.56 18.89 0.64
C TRP A 73 6.02 18.91 1.11
N PHE A 74 6.30 18.18 2.16
CA PHE A 74 7.64 18.11 2.74
C PHE A 74 8.05 16.67 3.06
N PRO A 75 9.36 16.35 2.95
CA PRO A 75 9.88 15.09 3.46
C PRO A 75 10.06 15.19 4.98
N ILE A 76 9.70 14.14 5.71
CA ILE A 76 10.06 14.05 7.13
C ILE A 76 11.53 13.58 7.22
N PRO A 77 12.44 14.35 7.83
CA PRO A 77 13.83 13.95 7.97
C PRO A 77 13.98 12.66 8.77
N HIS A 78 14.75 11.71 8.27
CA HIS A 78 14.95 10.40 8.90
C HIS A 78 16.26 9.75 8.44
N ASP A 79 16.81 8.90 9.28
CA ASP A 79 17.95 8.02 8.99
C ASP A 79 17.50 6.62 8.59
N LYS A 80 16.37 6.20 9.17
CA LYS A 80 15.77 4.88 8.94
C LYS A 80 14.26 4.99 8.73
N LYS A 81 13.70 3.99 8.08
CA LYS A 81 12.27 3.85 7.85
C LYS A 81 11.77 2.54 8.42
N ALA A 82 10.67 2.59 9.15
CA ALA A 82 10.01 1.41 9.72
C ALA A 82 8.49 1.49 9.49
N TRP A 83 7.86 0.34 9.45
CA TRP A 83 6.42 0.24 9.28
C TRP A 83 5.82 -0.68 10.35
N ILE A 84 4.57 -0.39 10.68
CA ILE A 84 3.74 -1.17 11.59
C ILE A 84 2.38 -1.37 10.93
N ILE A 85 1.90 -2.61 10.91
CA ILE A 85 0.51 -2.94 10.56
C ILE A 85 -0.12 -3.51 11.81
N ASN A 86 -1.07 -2.77 12.38
CA ASN A 86 -1.73 -3.08 13.62
C ASN A 86 -3.13 -3.64 13.34
N ILE A 87 -3.33 -4.92 13.60
CA ILE A 87 -4.61 -5.59 13.45
C ILE A 87 -5.35 -5.48 14.77
N LYS A 88 -6.52 -4.84 14.74
CA LYS A 88 -7.37 -4.63 15.91
C LYS A 88 -8.69 -5.37 15.80
N ASP A 89 -9.19 -5.80 16.93
CA ASP A 89 -10.57 -6.28 17.02
C ASP A 89 -11.52 -5.10 16.85
N LYS A 90 -12.47 -5.23 15.94
CA LYS A 90 -13.45 -4.18 15.65
C LYS A 90 -14.41 -3.91 16.82
N LYS A 91 -14.64 -4.91 17.69
CA LYS A 91 -15.57 -4.81 18.82
C LYS A 91 -14.92 -4.23 20.05
N THR A 92 -13.70 -4.67 20.37
CA THR A 92 -12.98 -4.23 21.58
C THR A 92 -12.01 -3.08 21.33
N GLY A 93 -11.57 -2.87 20.08
CA GLY A 93 -10.52 -1.91 19.74
C GLY A 93 -9.10 -2.37 20.12
N GLU A 94 -8.96 -3.54 20.74
CA GLU A 94 -7.68 -4.07 21.19
C GLU A 94 -6.83 -4.59 20.03
N SER A 95 -5.52 -4.45 20.17
CA SER A 95 -4.57 -5.01 19.20
C SER A 95 -4.46 -6.52 19.38
N VAL A 96 -4.81 -7.27 18.36
CA VAL A 96 -4.76 -8.74 18.35
C VAL A 96 -3.53 -9.29 17.63
N ARG A 97 -2.99 -8.54 16.68
CA ARG A 97 -1.76 -8.89 15.96
C ARG A 97 -1.05 -7.63 15.49
N ILE A 98 0.27 -7.59 15.63
CA ILE A 98 1.09 -6.48 15.15
C ILE A 98 2.20 -7.05 14.27
N PHE A 99 2.25 -6.62 13.02
CA PHE A 99 3.36 -6.85 12.12
C PHE A 99 4.26 -5.63 12.11
N ARG A 100 5.58 -5.85 12.12
CA ARG A 100 6.57 -4.77 12.15
C ARG A 100 7.70 -5.10 11.19
N GLY A 101 8.26 -4.07 10.59
CA GLY A 101 9.44 -4.22 9.76
C GLY A 101 10.15 -2.91 9.52
N ILE A 102 11.38 -3.03 9.06
CA ILE A 102 12.16 -1.91 8.55
C ILE A 102 12.12 -1.93 7.04
N GLN A 103 12.26 -0.76 6.42
CA GLN A 103 12.44 -0.70 4.99
C GLN A 103 13.85 -1.17 4.64
N THR A 104 13.91 -2.20 3.81
CA THR A 104 15.13 -2.79 3.28
C THR A 104 15.20 -2.56 1.77
N LYS A 105 16.37 -2.79 1.16
CA LYS A 105 16.51 -2.80 -0.30
C LYS A 105 15.56 -3.79 -0.98
N VAL A 106 15.25 -4.90 -0.34
CA VAL A 106 14.27 -5.89 -0.83
C VAL A 106 12.86 -5.30 -0.84
N ALA A 107 12.48 -4.59 0.24
CA ALA A 107 11.18 -3.92 0.32
C ALA A 107 11.06 -2.79 -0.71
N GLU A 108 12.13 -2.04 -0.96
CA GLU A 108 12.18 -1.01 -2.01
C GLU A 108 12.04 -1.63 -3.41
N LYS A 109 12.72 -2.73 -3.68
CA LYS A 109 12.59 -3.46 -4.93
C LYS A 109 11.16 -3.94 -5.14
N PHE A 110 10.54 -4.55 -4.12
CA PHE A 110 9.15 -4.97 -4.15
C PHE A 110 8.21 -3.81 -4.47
N LEU A 111 8.36 -2.65 -3.80
CA LEU A 111 7.58 -1.44 -4.07
C LEU A 111 7.72 -0.98 -5.51
N ASN A 112 8.97 -0.86 -6.00
CA ASN A 112 9.26 -0.39 -7.35
C ASN A 112 8.70 -1.33 -8.43
N GLU A 113 8.79 -2.64 -8.23
CA GLU A 113 8.20 -3.63 -9.13
C GLU A 113 6.68 -3.50 -9.22
N LYS A 114 6.00 -3.32 -8.07
CA LYS A 114 4.55 -3.13 -8.04
C LYS A 114 4.12 -1.82 -8.69
N LEU A 115 4.83 -0.73 -8.42
CA LEU A 115 4.57 0.58 -9.04
C LEU A 115 4.82 0.55 -10.56
N SER A 116 5.88 -0.10 -11.01
CA SER A 116 6.18 -0.25 -12.44
C SER A 116 5.09 -1.04 -13.16
N LYS A 117 4.66 -2.16 -12.60
CA LYS A 117 3.56 -2.95 -13.17
C LYS A 117 2.27 -2.15 -13.25
N PHE A 118 1.95 -1.40 -12.20
CA PHE A 118 0.77 -0.53 -12.17
C PHE A 118 0.86 0.57 -13.23
N ALA A 119 2.01 1.24 -13.34
CA ALA A 119 2.24 2.28 -14.36
C ALA A 119 2.10 1.74 -15.79
N LEU A 120 2.65 0.56 -16.07
CA LEU A 120 2.54 -0.08 -17.38
C LEU A 120 1.08 -0.45 -17.71
N ALA A 121 0.31 -0.90 -16.73
CA ALA A 121 -1.11 -1.18 -16.90
C ALA A 121 -1.93 0.11 -17.17
N VAL A 122 -1.66 1.20 -16.44
CA VAL A 122 -2.31 2.50 -16.65
C VAL A 122 -2.00 3.07 -18.04
N LEU A 123 -0.80 2.83 -18.57
CA LEU A 123 -0.41 3.23 -19.92
C LEU A 123 -0.97 2.31 -21.02
N GLY A 124 -1.67 1.23 -20.67
CA GLY A 124 -2.16 0.25 -21.62
C GLY A 124 -1.06 -0.58 -22.31
N ILE A 125 0.16 -0.60 -21.75
CA ILE A 125 1.29 -1.37 -22.28
C ILE A 125 1.17 -2.84 -21.86
N ASN A 126 0.75 -3.08 -20.63
CA ASN A 126 0.53 -4.41 -20.07
C ASN A 126 -0.91 -4.55 -19.59
N GLU A 127 -1.45 -5.74 -19.71
CA GLU A 127 -2.72 -6.05 -19.08
C GLU A 127 -2.58 -6.04 -17.55
N PRO A 128 -3.59 -5.51 -16.83
CA PRO A 128 -3.62 -5.60 -15.36
C PRO A 128 -3.61 -7.05 -14.90
N GLU A 129 -2.90 -7.34 -13.82
CA GLU A 129 -2.96 -8.66 -13.19
C GLU A 129 -4.38 -8.92 -12.66
N HIS A 130 -5.01 -9.99 -13.12
CA HIS A 130 -6.34 -10.38 -12.66
C HIS A 130 -6.25 -11.12 -11.32
N HIS A 131 -7.18 -10.82 -10.43
CA HIS A 131 -7.27 -11.59 -9.18
C HIS A 131 -7.89 -12.96 -9.44
N LYS A 132 -7.36 -13.99 -8.77
CA LYS A 132 -7.87 -15.37 -8.85
C LYS A 132 -8.87 -15.68 -7.74
N SER A 133 -9.77 -14.77 -7.42
CA SER A 133 -10.73 -14.93 -6.33
C SER A 133 -12.15 -14.80 -6.85
N ILE A 134 -12.90 -15.92 -6.85
CA ILE A 134 -14.31 -15.96 -7.24
C ILE A 134 -15.13 -14.94 -6.43
N LYS A 135 -14.89 -14.85 -5.11
CA LYS A 135 -15.62 -13.92 -4.23
C LYS A 135 -15.39 -12.45 -4.62
N LYS A 136 -14.16 -12.07 -4.96
CA LYS A 136 -13.86 -10.71 -5.45
C LYS A 136 -14.48 -10.47 -6.82
N CYS A 137 -14.48 -11.49 -7.67
CA CYS A 137 -15.08 -11.43 -8.99
C CYS A 137 -16.58 -11.17 -8.89
N LEU A 138 -17.30 -11.94 -8.09
CA LEU A 138 -18.74 -11.79 -7.88
C LEU A 138 -19.14 -10.44 -7.27
N SER A 139 -18.29 -9.83 -6.47
CA SER A 139 -18.50 -8.50 -5.88
C SER A 139 -18.00 -7.34 -6.75
N CYS A 140 -17.42 -7.62 -7.90
CA CYS A 140 -16.88 -6.61 -8.80
C CYS A 140 -18.01 -5.89 -9.55
N ARG A 141 -17.95 -4.55 -9.59
CA ARG A 141 -18.93 -3.73 -10.33
C ARG A 141 -18.91 -3.99 -11.84
N SER A 142 -17.78 -4.43 -12.39
CA SER A 142 -17.61 -4.77 -13.79
C SER A 142 -17.82 -6.26 -14.11
N PHE A 143 -18.39 -7.03 -13.19
CA PHE A 143 -18.54 -8.47 -13.34
C PHE A 143 -19.27 -8.88 -14.61
N SER A 144 -20.34 -8.16 -14.97
CA SER A 144 -21.16 -8.47 -16.15
C SER A 144 -20.41 -8.28 -17.46
N SER A 145 -19.50 -7.32 -17.54
CA SER A 145 -18.72 -6.94 -18.73
C SER A 145 -17.27 -7.44 -18.71
N CYS A 146 -16.87 -8.16 -17.66
CA CYS A 146 -15.49 -8.60 -17.49
C CYS A 146 -15.20 -9.85 -18.32
N GLU A 147 -14.23 -9.77 -19.23
CA GLU A 147 -13.76 -10.90 -20.04
C GLU A 147 -13.02 -11.97 -19.21
N TYR A 148 -12.46 -11.57 -18.06
CA TYR A 148 -11.63 -12.40 -17.16
C TYR A 148 -12.38 -12.91 -15.93
N LYS A 149 -13.71 -12.87 -15.95
CA LYS A 149 -14.50 -13.35 -14.81
C LYS A 149 -14.29 -14.85 -14.58
N ILE A 150 -14.08 -15.19 -13.31
CA ILE A 150 -13.92 -16.56 -12.84
C ILE A 150 -15.28 -17.00 -12.30
N CYS A 151 -15.97 -17.86 -12.99
CA CYS A 151 -17.22 -18.50 -12.55
C CYS A 151 -17.26 -19.92 -13.08
#